data_339cacc11954ea70be1e9fc67b7c0178
#
_entry.id   339cacc11954ea70be1e9fc67b7c0178
#
_cell.length_a   1.000
_cell.length_b   1.000
_cell.length_c   1.000
_cell.angle_alpha   90.00
_cell.angle_beta   90.00
_cell.angle_gamma   90.00
#
_symmetry.space_group_name_H-M   'P 1'
#
loop_
_entity.id
_entity.type
_entity.pdbx_description
1 polymer ?
#
loop_
_entity_poly.entity_id
_entity_poly.type
_entity_poly.pdbx_seq_one_letter_code
_entity_poly.pdbx_strand_id
1 'polypeptide(L)'
;MRGILLSIIGAAFCMGCVTAPQSRDELKTTAKNHPSMSIAETHTANRRFEDVAVTLQSKWRECYSVQVTTTRTTQSGMTTSRYRDSFHPRVRKVNNSLIEMTLQMTTEGMIMLSKVPEGGDYIVALDIVRLSGNKTRLDWYSSAWGWKDGWEAAKQWGDGKNVPCPTG
;
A
#
# COMPACT_ATOMS: atom_id res chain seq x y z
N MET A 1 51.01 28.79 -25.99
CA MET A 1 50.61 27.53 -25.39
C MET A 1 49.43 27.80 -24.45
N ARG A 2 48.19 27.47 -24.86
CA ARG A 2 46.98 27.71 -24.11
C ARG A 2 46.52 26.37 -23.56
N GLY A 3 46.60 26.17 -22.23
CA GLY A 3 46.15 25.02 -21.54
C GLY A 3 44.63 25.05 -21.37
N ILE A 4 43.92 24.05 -21.90
CA ILE A 4 42.49 23.85 -21.73
C ILE A 4 42.28 23.00 -20.46
N LEU A 5 41.74 23.61 -19.39
CA LEU A 5 41.28 22.91 -18.19
C LEU A 5 39.94 22.27 -18.51
N LEU A 6 39.91 20.95 -18.67
CA LEU A 6 38.68 20.16 -18.71
C LEU A 6 38.18 19.96 -17.26
N SER A 7 37.13 20.71 -16.89
CA SER A 7 36.36 20.45 -15.65
C SER A 7 35.46 19.26 -15.87
N ILE A 8 35.80 18.10 -15.28
CA ILE A 8 34.95 16.93 -15.22
C ILE A 8 33.92 17.18 -14.09
N ILE A 9 32.70 17.56 -14.46
CA ILE A 9 31.55 17.61 -13.53
C ILE A 9 31.13 16.18 -13.33
N GLY A 10 31.55 15.59 -12.20
CA GLY A 10 31.09 14.29 -11.74
C GLY A 10 29.61 14.40 -11.29
N ALA A 11 28.67 13.94 -12.12
CA ALA A 11 27.31 13.75 -11.71
C ALA A 11 27.24 12.62 -10.68
N ALA A 12 27.16 12.98 -9.41
CA ALA A 12 26.85 12.04 -8.34
C ALA A 12 25.42 11.55 -8.54
N PHE A 13 25.26 10.39 -9.16
CA PHE A 13 24.01 9.63 -9.14
C PHE A 13 23.78 9.17 -7.69
N CYS A 14 23.05 9.97 -6.92
CA CYS A 14 22.43 9.50 -5.69
C CYS A 14 21.38 8.44 -6.09
N MET A 15 21.78 7.16 -6.08
CA MET A 15 20.84 6.05 -6.03
C MET A 15 20.05 6.23 -4.72
N GLY A 16 18.89 6.89 -4.81
CA GLY A 16 18.00 7.07 -3.66
C GLY A 16 17.59 5.69 -3.16
N CYS A 17 18.06 5.33 -1.97
CA CYS A 17 17.48 4.21 -1.25
C CYS A 17 15.98 4.52 -1.11
N VAL A 18 15.13 3.74 -1.75
CA VAL A 18 13.69 3.83 -1.56
C VAL A 18 13.43 3.33 -0.14
N THR A 19 13.28 4.26 0.79
CA THR A 19 12.89 3.95 2.17
C THR A 19 11.40 3.62 2.19
N ALA A 20 10.99 2.69 3.06
CA ALA A 20 9.59 2.39 3.27
C ALA A 20 8.83 3.67 3.71
N PRO A 21 7.62 3.92 3.19
CA PRO A 21 6.83 5.09 3.54
C PRO A 21 6.60 5.17 5.06
N GLN A 22 6.93 6.33 5.65
CA GLN A 22 6.82 6.56 7.09
C GLN A 22 5.43 7.08 7.51
N SER A 23 4.59 7.41 6.53
CA SER A 23 3.21 7.86 6.74
C SER A 23 2.31 7.45 5.57
N ARG A 24 0.99 7.54 5.82
CA ARG A 24 -0.02 7.32 4.80
C ARG A 24 0.12 8.30 3.61
N ASP A 25 0.41 9.55 3.87
CA ASP A 25 0.55 10.57 2.83
C ASP A 25 1.83 10.38 2.01
N GLU A 26 2.90 9.93 2.65
CA GLU A 26 4.12 9.55 1.95
C GLU A 26 3.90 8.32 1.05
N LEU A 27 3.15 7.30 1.52
CA LEU A 27 2.74 6.18 0.68
C LEU A 27 1.97 6.64 -0.56
N LYS A 28 0.98 7.53 -0.39
CA LYS A 28 0.18 8.07 -1.51
C LYS A 28 1.05 8.84 -2.50
N THR A 29 2.00 9.63 -2.00
CA THR A 29 2.94 10.38 -2.83
C THR A 29 3.87 9.45 -3.59
N THR A 30 4.45 8.48 -2.90
CA THR A 30 5.34 7.46 -3.49
C THR A 30 4.61 6.66 -4.57
N ALA A 31 3.39 6.20 -4.30
CA ALA A 31 2.60 5.43 -5.26
C ALA A 31 2.30 6.21 -6.55
N LYS A 32 2.04 7.50 -6.45
CA LYS A 32 1.84 8.38 -7.62
C LYS A 32 3.11 8.62 -8.42
N ASN A 33 4.24 8.75 -7.73
CA ASN A 33 5.51 9.12 -8.36
C ASN A 33 6.26 7.91 -8.96
N HIS A 34 5.93 6.69 -8.56
CA HIS A 34 6.59 5.46 -9.01
C HIS A 34 5.60 4.44 -9.59
N PRO A 35 4.88 4.76 -10.68
CA PRO A 35 3.81 3.90 -11.23
C PRO A 35 4.32 2.55 -11.78
N SER A 36 5.63 2.42 -12.01
CA SER A 36 6.24 1.15 -12.42
C SER A 36 6.42 0.13 -11.29
N MET A 37 6.33 0.56 -10.03
CA MET A 37 6.57 -0.29 -8.85
C MET A 37 5.38 -0.33 -7.89
N SER A 38 4.41 0.56 -8.05
CA SER A 38 3.30 0.81 -7.13
C SER A 38 1.99 1.00 -7.90
N ILE A 39 0.87 1.00 -7.18
CA ILE A 39 -0.46 1.24 -7.75
C ILE A 39 -1.01 2.54 -7.17
N ALA A 40 -1.48 3.45 -8.05
CA ALA A 40 -2.27 4.62 -7.69
C ALA A 40 -3.43 4.71 -8.68
N GLU A 41 -4.58 4.15 -8.30
CA GLU A 41 -5.75 4.01 -9.17
C GLU A 41 -7.02 4.49 -8.49
N THR A 42 -8.01 4.81 -9.31
CA THR A 42 -9.33 5.30 -8.88
C THR A 42 -10.43 4.49 -9.52
N HIS A 43 -11.49 4.20 -8.76
CA HIS A 43 -12.72 3.57 -9.24
C HIS A 43 -13.94 4.34 -8.73
N THR A 44 -15.00 4.41 -9.53
CA THR A 44 -16.28 4.99 -9.11
C THR A 44 -17.36 3.91 -9.05
N ALA A 45 -17.80 3.58 -7.84
CA ALA A 45 -18.92 2.70 -7.60
C ALA A 45 -20.24 3.47 -7.73
N ASN A 46 -21.23 2.91 -8.44
CA ASN A 46 -22.58 3.46 -8.56
C ASN A 46 -23.45 3.03 -7.37
N ARG A 47 -22.96 3.31 -6.14
CA ARG A 47 -23.63 2.99 -4.87
C ARG A 47 -23.42 4.11 -3.87
N ARG A 48 -24.36 4.22 -2.91
CA ARG A 48 -24.30 5.22 -1.85
C ARG A 48 -23.04 5.03 -1.00
N PHE A 49 -22.49 6.13 -0.56
CA PHE A 49 -21.28 6.16 0.27
C PHE A 49 -21.40 5.29 1.52
N GLU A 50 -22.53 5.32 2.22
CA GLU A 50 -22.77 4.55 3.43
C GLU A 50 -22.70 3.04 3.18
N ASP A 51 -23.33 2.58 2.10
CA ASP A 51 -23.39 1.16 1.73
C ASP A 51 -22.00 0.64 1.33
N VAL A 52 -21.26 1.44 0.55
CA VAL A 52 -19.88 1.13 0.15
C VAL A 52 -18.96 1.12 1.37
N ALA A 53 -19.08 2.12 2.24
CA ALA A 53 -18.26 2.24 3.43
C ALA A 53 -18.44 1.05 4.38
N VAL A 54 -19.70 0.64 4.66
CA VAL A 54 -19.99 -0.53 5.51
C VAL A 54 -19.38 -1.80 4.91
N THR A 55 -19.61 -2.02 3.61
CA THR A 55 -19.09 -3.21 2.90
C THR A 55 -17.56 -3.27 2.97
N LEU A 56 -16.89 -2.19 2.60
CA LEU A 56 -15.43 -2.15 2.56
C LEU A 56 -14.80 -2.26 3.94
N GLN A 57 -15.35 -1.59 4.96
CA GLN A 57 -14.83 -1.70 6.33
C GLN A 57 -14.94 -3.12 6.89
N SER A 58 -16.05 -3.83 6.60
CA SER A 58 -16.21 -5.22 6.99
C SER A 58 -15.18 -6.12 6.32
N LYS A 59 -15.08 -6.02 4.99
CA LYS A 59 -14.13 -6.80 4.18
C LYS A 59 -12.67 -6.48 4.53
N TRP A 60 -12.37 -5.22 4.82
CA TRP A 60 -11.02 -4.80 5.24
C TRP A 60 -10.56 -5.52 6.51
N ARG A 61 -11.42 -5.60 7.51
CA ARG A 61 -11.10 -6.31 8.75
C ARG A 61 -11.08 -7.82 8.55
N GLU A 62 -12.06 -8.37 7.84
CA GLU A 62 -12.17 -9.80 7.55
C GLU A 62 -10.94 -10.34 6.81
N CYS A 63 -10.51 -9.64 5.75
CA CYS A 63 -9.52 -10.15 4.81
C CYS A 63 -8.06 -9.81 5.21
N TYR A 64 -7.86 -8.72 5.94
CA TYR A 64 -6.52 -8.21 6.21
C TYR A 64 -6.08 -8.25 7.69
N SER A 65 -6.92 -8.78 8.61
CA SER A 65 -6.48 -9.04 10.00
C SER A 65 -5.84 -10.43 10.08
N VAL A 66 -4.71 -10.62 9.39
CA VAL A 66 -4.08 -11.93 9.24
C VAL A 66 -2.58 -11.89 9.60
N GLN A 67 -2.06 -13.06 9.98
CA GLN A 67 -0.62 -13.29 10.12
C GLN A 67 -0.19 -14.34 9.10
N VAL A 68 0.90 -14.07 8.41
CA VAL A 68 1.49 -14.97 7.41
C VAL A 68 2.91 -15.33 7.83
N THR A 69 3.23 -16.62 7.87
CA THR A 69 4.60 -17.06 8.11
C THR A 69 5.23 -17.48 6.80
N THR A 70 6.28 -16.76 6.40
CA THR A 70 7.05 -17.05 5.19
C THR A 70 8.40 -17.66 5.57
N THR A 71 8.75 -18.76 4.94
CA THR A 71 10.08 -19.39 5.06
C THR A 71 10.85 -19.12 3.77
N ARG A 72 12.01 -18.46 3.89
CA ARG A 72 12.92 -18.22 2.77
C ARG A 72 14.21 -18.98 2.98
N THR A 73 14.58 -19.81 2.01
CA THR A 73 15.87 -20.50 1.98
C THR A 73 16.76 -19.78 0.97
N THR A 74 18.03 -19.55 1.30
CA THR A 74 19.00 -18.98 0.35
C THR A 74 19.18 -19.93 -0.83
N GLN A 75 19.55 -19.38 -1.99
CA GLN A 75 19.82 -20.20 -3.19
C GLN A 75 20.91 -21.26 -2.98
N SER A 76 21.83 -21.02 -2.04
CA SER A 76 22.86 -22.00 -1.64
C SER A 76 22.33 -23.11 -0.73
N GLY A 77 21.09 -23.03 -0.26
CA GLY A 77 20.52 -23.99 0.70
C GLY A 77 21.09 -23.90 2.11
N MET A 78 22.07 -23.02 2.36
CA MET A 78 22.82 -22.97 3.63
C MET A 78 22.11 -22.22 4.74
N THR A 79 21.16 -21.35 4.43
CA THR A 79 20.45 -20.55 5.43
C THR A 79 18.96 -20.52 5.14
N THR A 80 18.17 -20.90 6.13
CA THR A 80 16.70 -20.77 6.09
C THR A 80 16.28 -19.73 7.12
N SER A 81 15.61 -18.67 6.66
CA SER A 81 15.06 -17.63 7.52
C SER A 81 13.53 -17.74 7.53
N ARG A 82 12.95 -17.63 8.70
CA ARG A 82 11.50 -17.58 8.88
C ARG A 82 11.09 -16.18 9.29
N TYR A 83 10.16 -15.60 8.55
CA TYR A 83 9.59 -14.29 8.80
C TYR A 83 8.11 -14.44 9.13
N ARG A 84 7.62 -13.61 10.03
CA ARG A 84 6.20 -13.53 10.35
C ARG A 84 5.72 -12.11 10.03
N ASP A 85 4.87 -12.00 9.01
CA ASP A 85 4.22 -10.77 8.63
C ASP A 85 2.85 -10.69 9.31
N SER A 86 2.61 -9.62 10.05
CA SER A 86 1.33 -9.33 10.69
C SER A 86 0.74 -8.08 10.05
N PHE A 87 -0.48 -8.19 9.55
CA PHE A 87 -1.18 -7.12 8.88
C PHE A 87 -2.16 -6.43 9.82
N HIS A 88 -2.13 -5.10 9.83
CA HIS A 88 -2.88 -4.25 10.75
C HIS A 88 -3.81 -3.32 9.98
N PRO A 89 -5.06 -3.76 9.68
CA PRO A 89 -6.05 -2.91 9.02
C PRO A 89 -6.55 -1.83 9.98
N ARG A 90 -6.51 -0.58 9.53
CA ARG A 90 -7.01 0.59 10.25
C ARG A 90 -8.06 1.31 9.44
N VAL A 91 -9.05 1.87 10.13
CA VAL A 91 -10.14 2.66 9.52
C VAL A 91 -10.30 3.95 10.32
N ARG A 92 -10.29 5.09 9.62
CA ARG A 92 -10.50 6.41 10.20
C ARG A 92 -11.60 7.15 9.44
N LYS A 93 -12.68 7.51 10.11
CA LYS A 93 -13.65 8.46 9.56
C LYS A 93 -13.09 9.87 9.74
N VAL A 94 -12.78 10.54 8.65
CA VAL A 94 -12.26 11.92 8.66
C VAL A 94 -13.42 12.91 8.81
N ASN A 95 -14.47 12.72 8.01
CA ASN A 95 -15.68 13.52 8.03
C ASN A 95 -16.86 12.74 7.40
N ASN A 96 -17.98 13.43 7.09
CA ASN A 96 -19.17 12.79 6.52
C ASN A 96 -19.01 12.41 5.02
N SER A 97 -17.91 12.81 4.39
CA SER A 97 -17.64 12.55 2.96
C SER A 97 -16.35 11.79 2.69
N LEU A 98 -15.55 11.48 3.73
CA LEU A 98 -14.27 10.80 3.59
C LEU A 98 -14.04 9.80 4.71
N ILE A 99 -13.78 8.56 4.33
CA ILE A 99 -13.24 7.51 5.19
C ILE A 99 -11.88 7.10 4.62
N GLU A 100 -10.89 7.02 5.50
CA GLU A 100 -9.55 6.54 5.19
C GLU A 100 -9.35 5.15 5.76
N MET A 101 -8.87 4.25 4.94
CA MET A 101 -8.48 2.91 5.33
C MET A 101 -7.00 2.73 5.04
N THR A 102 -6.30 2.11 5.95
CA THR A 102 -4.85 1.90 5.84
C THR A 102 -4.52 0.47 6.24
N LEU A 103 -3.61 -0.15 5.52
CA LEU A 103 -3.00 -1.42 5.89
C LEU A 103 -1.53 -1.18 6.23
N GLN A 104 -1.15 -1.52 7.45
CA GLN A 104 0.23 -1.52 7.89
C GLN A 104 0.70 -2.97 8.07
N MET A 105 2.00 -3.20 7.97
CA MET A 105 2.60 -4.52 8.12
C MET A 105 3.80 -4.46 9.06
N THR A 106 3.84 -5.35 10.02
CA THR A 106 5.03 -5.60 10.84
C THR A 106 5.64 -6.95 10.45
N THR A 107 6.95 -7.00 10.31
CA THR A 107 7.69 -8.24 10.01
C THR A 107 8.58 -8.59 11.20
N GLU A 108 8.33 -9.75 11.82
CA GLU A 108 9.20 -10.32 12.84
C GLU A 108 10.26 -11.23 12.21
N GLY A 109 11.46 -11.25 12.78
CA GLY A 109 12.57 -12.07 12.30
C GLY A 109 13.46 -11.41 11.26
N MET A 110 13.17 -10.16 10.83
CA MET A 110 14.00 -9.38 9.92
C MET A 110 14.70 -8.25 10.67
N ILE A 111 16.00 -8.08 10.40
CA ILE A 111 16.74 -6.89 10.88
C ILE A 111 16.37 -5.73 9.96
N MET A 112 15.58 -4.79 10.46
CA MET A 112 15.22 -3.59 9.72
C MET A 112 16.34 -2.58 9.80
N LEU A 113 16.86 -2.14 8.66
CA LEU A 113 17.91 -1.10 8.56
C LEU A 113 17.34 0.31 8.64
N SER A 114 16.03 0.46 8.49
CA SER A 114 15.31 1.74 8.58
C SER A 114 14.39 1.80 9.80
N LYS A 115 14.06 3.00 10.24
CA LYS A 115 13.07 3.21 11.30
C LYS A 115 11.70 2.76 10.79
N VAL A 116 11.09 1.82 11.51
CA VAL A 116 9.72 1.36 11.23
C VAL A 116 8.73 2.30 11.93
N PRO A 117 7.69 2.78 11.23
CA PRO A 117 6.63 3.58 11.84
C PRO A 117 5.88 2.83 12.93
N GLU A 118 5.23 3.55 13.84
CA GLU A 118 4.35 2.93 14.82
C GLU A 118 3.23 2.14 14.11
N GLY A 119 3.11 0.86 14.42
CA GLY A 119 2.16 -0.06 13.79
C GLY A 119 2.64 -0.71 12.50
N GLY A 120 3.90 -0.48 12.08
CA GLY A 120 4.51 -1.12 10.91
C GLY A 120 4.54 -0.24 9.66
N ASP A 121 5.10 -0.80 8.59
CA ASP A 121 5.24 -0.14 7.30
C ASP A 121 3.88 0.10 6.64
N TYR A 122 3.69 1.27 6.03
CA TYR A 122 2.50 1.58 5.26
C TYR A 122 2.56 0.89 3.90
N ILE A 123 1.65 -0.04 3.65
CA ILE A 123 1.66 -0.87 2.42
C ILE A 123 0.48 -0.60 1.50
N VAL A 124 -0.70 -0.31 2.06
CA VAL A 124 -1.90 0.07 1.29
C VAL A 124 -2.63 1.22 1.96
N ALA A 125 -3.12 2.16 1.16
CA ALA A 125 -4.08 3.18 1.56
C ALA A 125 -5.28 3.19 0.58
N LEU A 126 -6.50 3.25 1.13
CA LEU A 126 -7.73 3.38 0.38
C LEU A 126 -8.54 4.55 0.94
N ASP A 127 -8.90 5.49 0.07
CA ASP A 127 -9.84 6.56 0.37
C ASP A 127 -11.23 6.21 -0.17
N ILE A 128 -12.24 6.29 0.68
CA ILE A 128 -13.64 6.18 0.29
C ILE A 128 -14.20 7.59 0.32
N VAL A 129 -14.55 8.13 -0.84
CA VAL A 129 -14.96 9.54 -1.00
C VAL A 129 -16.40 9.60 -1.51
N ARG A 130 -17.24 10.35 -0.79
CA ARG A 130 -18.61 10.62 -1.23
C ARG A 130 -18.60 11.53 -2.47
N LEU A 131 -19.30 11.13 -3.49
CA LEU A 131 -19.62 11.99 -4.64
C LEU A 131 -21.07 12.44 -4.59
N SER A 132 -21.50 13.26 -5.56
CA SER A 132 -22.90 13.66 -5.70
C SER A 132 -23.80 12.48 -6.10
N GLY A 133 -25.03 12.48 -5.64
CA GLY A 133 -25.99 11.40 -5.89
C GLY A 133 -25.60 10.08 -5.20
N ASN A 134 -25.87 8.96 -5.86
CA ASN A 134 -25.57 7.62 -5.36
C ASN A 134 -24.23 7.11 -5.91
N LYS A 135 -23.18 7.94 -5.82
CA LYS A 135 -21.85 7.57 -6.30
C LYS A 135 -20.81 7.70 -5.21
N THR A 136 -19.87 6.76 -5.21
CA THR A 136 -18.75 6.72 -4.29
C THR A 136 -17.46 6.50 -5.06
N ARG A 137 -16.45 7.33 -4.81
CA ARG A 137 -15.12 7.14 -5.38
C ARG A 137 -14.23 6.38 -4.40
N LEU A 138 -13.46 5.47 -4.93
CA LEU A 138 -12.43 4.70 -4.25
C LEU A 138 -11.09 5.11 -4.85
N ASP A 139 -10.17 5.64 -4.02
CA ASP A 139 -8.82 5.97 -4.45
C ASP A 139 -7.85 5.02 -3.74
N TRP A 140 -7.20 4.15 -4.50
CA TRP A 140 -6.28 3.12 -4.00
C TRP A 140 -4.83 3.52 -4.23
N TYR A 141 -4.01 3.26 -3.22
CA TYR A 141 -2.57 3.46 -3.26
C TYR A 141 -1.88 2.27 -2.61
N SER A 142 -0.87 1.70 -3.27
CA SER A 142 -0.07 0.63 -2.67
C SER A 142 1.41 0.76 -3.03
N SER A 143 2.25 0.26 -2.14
CA SER A 143 3.71 0.31 -2.29
C SER A 143 4.27 -0.72 -3.28
N ALA A 144 3.45 -1.66 -3.75
CA ALA A 144 3.88 -2.72 -4.66
C ALA A 144 2.72 -3.24 -5.53
N TRP A 145 3.07 -3.80 -6.68
CA TRP A 145 2.13 -4.45 -7.60
C TRP A 145 1.46 -5.72 -7.04
N GLY A 146 2.07 -6.36 -6.05
CA GLY A 146 1.48 -7.53 -5.37
C GLY A 146 0.12 -7.27 -4.73
N TRP A 147 -0.28 -6.00 -4.57
CA TRP A 147 -1.60 -5.61 -4.04
C TRP A 147 -2.69 -5.43 -5.12
N LYS A 148 -2.41 -5.82 -6.36
CA LYS A 148 -3.37 -5.67 -7.47
C LYS A 148 -4.65 -6.46 -7.23
N ASP A 149 -4.56 -7.68 -6.75
CA ASP A 149 -5.74 -8.51 -6.46
C ASP A 149 -6.59 -7.90 -5.32
N GLY A 150 -5.93 -7.27 -4.34
CA GLY A 150 -6.60 -6.50 -3.30
C GLY A 150 -7.38 -5.32 -3.87
N TRP A 151 -6.82 -4.61 -4.84
CA TRP A 151 -7.52 -3.54 -5.54
C TRP A 151 -8.70 -4.05 -6.36
N GLU A 152 -8.53 -5.13 -7.14
CA GLU A 152 -9.61 -5.74 -7.91
C GLU A 152 -10.77 -6.19 -7.00
N ALA A 153 -10.46 -6.78 -5.85
CA ALA A 153 -11.46 -7.14 -4.86
C ALA A 153 -12.16 -5.91 -4.27
N ALA A 154 -11.41 -4.86 -3.93
CA ALA A 154 -11.96 -3.62 -3.38
C ALA A 154 -12.96 -2.95 -4.35
N LYS A 155 -12.67 -2.92 -5.65
CA LYS A 155 -13.60 -2.44 -6.68
C LYS A 155 -14.90 -3.24 -6.68
N GLN A 156 -14.78 -4.57 -6.69
CA GLN A 156 -15.93 -5.48 -6.71
C GLN A 156 -16.80 -5.36 -5.45
N TRP A 157 -16.19 -5.26 -4.26
CA TRP A 157 -16.91 -4.99 -3.02
C TRP A 157 -17.60 -3.61 -3.03
N GLY A 158 -16.91 -2.59 -3.58
CA GLY A 158 -17.48 -1.27 -3.80
C GLY A 158 -18.72 -1.32 -4.68
N ASP A 159 -18.70 -2.11 -5.74
CA ASP A 159 -19.84 -2.34 -6.64
C ASP A 159 -20.93 -3.25 -6.04
N GLY A 160 -20.74 -3.77 -4.81
CA GLY A 160 -21.71 -4.62 -4.10
C GLY A 160 -21.60 -6.10 -4.44
N LYS A 161 -20.55 -6.52 -5.12
CA LYS A 161 -20.33 -7.95 -5.39
C LYS A 161 -19.72 -8.62 -4.16
N ASN A 162 -20.20 -9.81 -3.84
CA ASN A 162 -19.63 -10.60 -2.75
C ASN A 162 -18.55 -11.55 -3.31
N VAL A 163 -17.32 -11.03 -3.45
CA VAL A 163 -16.16 -11.84 -3.84
C VAL A 163 -15.34 -12.25 -2.62
N PRO A 164 -14.62 -13.40 -2.69
CA PRO A 164 -13.77 -13.85 -1.59
C PRO A 164 -12.65 -12.86 -1.31
N CYS A 165 -11.96 -13.06 -0.17
CA CYS A 165 -10.73 -12.34 0.14
C CYS A 165 -9.67 -12.63 -0.92
N PRO A 166 -8.89 -11.62 -1.33
CA PRO A 166 -7.76 -11.84 -2.24
C PRO A 166 -6.77 -12.81 -1.59
N THR A 167 -6.30 -13.76 -2.39
CA THR A 167 -5.18 -14.62 -2.00
C THR A 167 -3.90 -13.87 -2.34
N GLY A 168 -3.14 -13.45 -1.33
CA GLY A 168 -1.83 -12.80 -1.47
C GLY A 168 -0.75 -13.74 -2.00
#